data_7f5706c0fb612515326c9cfb9b6c52e5
#
_entry.id   7f5706c0fb612515326c9cfb9b6c52e5
#
_cell.length_a   1.000
_cell.length_b   1.000
_cell.length_c   1.000
_cell.angle_alpha   90.00
_cell.angle_beta   90.00
_cell.angle_gamma   90.00
#
_symmetry.space_group_name_H-M   'P 1'
#
loop_
_entity.id
_entity.type
_entity.pdbx_description
1 polymer ?
#
loop_
_entity_poly.entity_id
_entity_poly.type
_entity_poly.pdbx_seq_one_letter_code
_entity_poly.pdbx_strand_id
1 'polypeptide(L)'
;MDIGTAIYERFLQGEEQALDELVNLYRNSLTSFINGYIGDYDEAEDIMIDVFVDLIQKRKNFKGNSSFKPYLFSIGRNKAYKHMHGKSRQIFISIDEVADFLPSDDPSLENDIIRQIQNEELNKAIADLKSDYREIIYLMYFENLSYDEIAKVMKKSTKQISNLAYRARQSLKGQILKRSENYEQQQNQ
;
A
#
# COMPACT_ATOMS: atom_id res chain seq x y z
N MET A 1 -20.84 -6.27 4.54
CA MET A 1 -19.93 -7.26 3.92
C MET A 1 -19.07 -6.49 2.95
N ASP A 2 -17.76 -6.63 3.02
CA ASP A 2 -16.79 -5.99 2.11
C ASP A 2 -16.97 -6.58 0.70
N ILE A 3 -16.87 -5.74 -0.33
CA ILE A 3 -17.10 -6.13 -1.73
C ILE A 3 -16.17 -7.28 -2.17
N GLY A 4 -14.91 -7.24 -1.76
CA GLY A 4 -13.96 -8.32 -2.04
C GLY A 4 -14.34 -9.65 -1.40
N THR A 5 -14.92 -9.62 -0.21
CA THR A 5 -15.44 -10.83 0.47
C THR A 5 -16.60 -11.45 -0.33
N ALA A 6 -17.54 -10.62 -0.80
CA ALA A 6 -18.67 -11.11 -1.59
C ALA A 6 -18.21 -11.73 -2.92
N ILE A 7 -17.27 -11.09 -3.63
CA ILE A 7 -16.72 -11.63 -4.88
C ILE A 7 -15.94 -12.93 -4.61
N TYR A 8 -15.16 -12.98 -3.52
CA TYR A 8 -14.40 -14.19 -3.19
C TYR A 8 -15.31 -15.38 -2.84
N GLU A 9 -16.44 -15.14 -2.18
CA GLU A 9 -17.45 -16.18 -1.89
C GLU A 9 -18.03 -16.76 -3.19
N ARG A 10 -18.32 -15.93 -4.20
CA ARG A 10 -18.77 -16.38 -5.54
C ARG A 10 -17.70 -17.25 -6.20
N PHE A 11 -16.43 -16.86 -6.11
CA PHE A 11 -15.31 -17.67 -6.61
C PHE A 11 -15.23 -19.03 -5.90
N LEU A 12 -15.45 -19.09 -4.59
CA LEU A 12 -15.49 -20.36 -3.83
C LEU A 12 -16.65 -21.26 -4.24
N GLN A 13 -17.76 -20.67 -4.72
CA GLN A 13 -18.93 -21.39 -5.25
C GLN A 13 -18.73 -21.91 -6.68
N GLY A 14 -17.58 -21.61 -7.29
CA GLY A 14 -17.21 -22.10 -8.63
C GLY A 14 -17.44 -21.12 -9.76
N GLU A 15 -17.77 -19.85 -9.47
CA GLU A 15 -17.89 -18.80 -10.47
C GLU A 15 -16.50 -18.31 -10.87
N GLU A 16 -15.96 -18.77 -12.00
CA GLU A 16 -14.61 -18.44 -12.44
C GLU A 16 -14.42 -16.95 -12.74
N GLN A 17 -15.45 -16.28 -13.27
CA GLN A 17 -15.40 -14.84 -13.57
C GLN A 17 -15.17 -13.97 -12.32
N ALA A 18 -15.58 -14.45 -11.14
CA ALA A 18 -15.34 -13.76 -9.89
C ALA A 18 -13.83 -13.61 -9.57
N LEU A 19 -12.98 -14.51 -10.08
CA LEU A 19 -11.53 -14.36 -9.95
C LEU A 19 -11.02 -13.15 -10.75
N ASP A 20 -11.48 -12.98 -11.98
CA ASP A 20 -11.10 -11.84 -12.82
C ASP A 20 -11.56 -10.52 -12.19
N GLU A 21 -12.74 -10.50 -11.58
CA GLU A 21 -13.23 -9.35 -10.83
C GLU A 21 -12.32 -9.01 -9.64
N LEU A 22 -11.84 -10.01 -8.89
CA LEU A 22 -10.90 -9.80 -7.78
C LEU A 22 -9.55 -9.26 -8.26
N VAL A 23 -9.02 -9.84 -9.36
CA VAL A 23 -7.77 -9.36 -9.95
C VAL A 23 -7.92 -7.90 -10.37
N ASN A 24 -8.97 -7.56 -11.11
CA ASN A 24 -9.22 -6.20 -11.57
C ASN A 24 -9.39 -5.21 -10.39
N LEU A 25 -10.05 -5.65 -9.30
CA LEU A 25 -10.29 -4.82 -8.13
C LEU A 25 -9.01 -4.50 -7.33
N TYR A 26 -8.09 -5.47 -7.24
CA TYR A 26 -6.95 -5.35 -6.32
C TYR A 26 -5.57 -5.28 -6.99
N ARG A 27 -5.47 -5.59 -8.30
CA ARG A 27 -4.19 -5.66 -9.02
C ARG A 27 -3.32 -4.43 -8.74
N ASN A 28 -3.83 -3.23 -9.06
CA ASN A 28 -3.03 -2.02 -8.97
C ASN A 28 -2.61 -1.69 -7.54
N SER A 29 -3.56 -1.70 -6.59
CA SER A 29 -3.27 -1.38 -5.20
C SER A 29 -2.33 -2.41 -4.54
N LEU A 30 -2.51 -3.69 -4.87
CA LEU A 30 -1.64 -4.75 -4.34
C LEU A 30 -0.23 -4.68 -4.94
N THR A 31 -0.09 -4.42 -6.25
CA THR A 31 1.22 -4.23 -6.90
C THR A 31 1.95 -3.02 -6.30
N SER A 32 1.27 -1.87 -6.16
CA SER A 32 1.84 -0.69 -5.53
C SER A 32 2.27 -0.94 -4.07
N PHE A 33 1.46 -1.68 -3.31
CA PHE A 33 1.81 -2.07 -1.95
C PHE A 33 3.06 -2.95 -1.90
N ILE A 34 3.16 -3.95 -2.78
CA ILE A 34 4.32 -4.84 -2.89
C ILE A 34 5.54 -4.06 -3.37
N ASN A 35 5.36 -3.17 -4.36
CA ASN A 35 6.43 -2.30 -4.85
C ASN A 35 7.00 -1.40 -3.74
N GLY A 36 6.17 -0.99 -2.77
CA GLY A 36 6.62 -0.31 -1.55
C GLY A 36 7.70 -1.07 -0.76
N TYR A 37 7.92 -2.35 -0.97
CA TYR A 37 8.99 -3.17 -0.38
C TYR A 37 10.11 -3.46 -1.37
N ILE A 38 9.76 -3.74 -2.64
CA ILE A 38 10.67 -4.31 -3.65
C ILE A 38 11.46 -3.21 -4.36
N GLY A 39 10.77 -2.11 -4.76
CA GLY A 39 11.34 -1.00 -5.53
C GLY A 39 11.62 -1.32 -6.99
N ASP A 40 10.96 -2.34 -7.49
CA ASP A 40 10.97 -2.75 -8.88
C ASP A 40 9.54 -3.18 -9.22
N TYR A 41 8.92 -2.45 -10.14
CA TYR A 41 7.51 -2.63 -10.43
C TYR A 41 7.23 -3.97 -11.13
N ASP A 42 8.11 -4.41 -12.01
CA ASP A 42 7.98 -5.68 -12.74
C ASP A 42 8.08 -6.85 -11.75
N GLU A 43 9.07 -6.81 -10.84
CA GLU A 43 9.18 -7.82 -9.76
C GLU A 43 7.97 -7.78 -8.81
N ALA A 44 7.42 -6.60 -8.54
CA ALA A 44 6.22 -6.46 -7.71
C ALA A 44 4.97 -7.03 -8.39
N GLU A 45 4.85 -6.87 -9.71
CA GLU A 45 3.75 -7.46 -10.49
C GLU A 45 3.86 -9.00 -10.52
N ASP A 46 5.05 -9.55 -10.69
CA ASP A 46 5.27 -10.99 -10.59
C ASP A 46 4.85 -11.55 -9.22
N ILE A 47 5.21 -10.84 -8.14
CA ILE A 47 4.82 -11.24 -6.79
C ILE A 47 3.30 -11.11 -6.60
N MET A 48 2.67 -10.09 -7.17
CA MET A 48 1.22 -9.92 -7.14
C MET A 48 0.52 -11.08 -7.86
N ILE A 49 0.99 -11.50 -9.03
CA ILE A 49 0.48 -12.68 -9.74
C ILE A 49 0.60 -13.91 -8.84
N ASP A 50 1.75 -14.11 -8.24
CA ASP A 50 2.01 -15.19 -7.28
C ASP A 50 1.06 -15.19 -6.07
N VAL A 51 0.58 -14.01 -5.63
CA VAL A 51 -0.44 -13.91 -4.56
C VAL A 51 -1.76 -14.52 -5.03
N PHE A 52 -2.19 -14.20 -6.25
CA PHE A 52 -3.42 -14.77 -6.80
C PHE A 52 -3.31 -16.25 -7.11
N VAL A 53 -2.13 -16.73 -7.56
CA VAL A 53 -1.87 -18.17 -7.71
C VAL A 53 -2.02 -18.89 -6.37
N ASP A 54 -1.42 -18.37 -5.30
CA ASP A 54 -1.58 -18.93 -3.95
C ASP A 54 -3.05 -18.91 -3.49
N LEU A 55 -3.80 -17.87 -3.82
CA LEU A 55 -5.21 -17.75 -3.50
C LEU A 55 -6.03 -18.85 -4.18
N ILE A 56 -5.75 -19.15 -5.46
CA ILE A 56 -6.41 -20.21 -6.23
C ILE A 56 -6.07 -21.57 -5.64
N GLN A 57 -4.80 -21.83 -5.37
CA GLN A 57 -4.33 -23.12 -4.84
C GLN A 57 -4.85 -23.42 -3.44
N LYS A 58 -5.00 -22.37 -2.61
CA LYS A 58 -5.37 -22.48 -1.19
C LYS A 58 -6.79 -21.95 -0.91
N ARG A 59 -7.71 -22.16 -1.86
CA ARG A 59 -9.09 -21.62 -1.85
C ARG A 59 -9.79 -21.66 -0.48
N LYS A 60 -9.55 -22.69 0.32
CA LYS A 60 -10.25 -22.93 1.60
C LYS A 60 -9.59 -22.25 2.82
N ASN A 61 -8.49 -21.53 2.64
CA ASN A 61 -7.77 -20.93 3.77
C ASN A 61 -8.41 -19.64 4.30
N PHE A 62 -9.18 -18.94 3.47
CA PHE A 62 -9.96 -17.80 3.92
C PHE A 62 -11.25 -18.28 4.60
N LYS A 63 -11.35 -18.08 5.90
CA LYS A 63 -12.47 -18.56 6.72
C LYS A 63 -13.60 -17.54 6.92
N GLY A 64 -13.55 -16.39 6.24
CA GLY A 64 -14.56 -15.33 6.39
C GLY A 64 -14.51 -14.57 7.72
N ASN A 65 -13.54 -14.84 8.59
CA ASN A 65 -13.41 -14.21 9.92
C ASN A 65 -12.85 -12.77 9.85
N SER A 66 -12.64 -12.23 8.66
CA SER A 66 -12.14 -10.87 8.41
C SER A 66 -12.58 -10.42 7.03
N SER A 67 -12.46 -9.13 6.73
CA SER A 67 -12.57 -8.62 5.36
C SER A 67 -11.53 -9.30 4.46
N PHE A 68 -11.86 -9.52 3.19
CA PHE A 68 -10.98 -10.17 2.22
C PHE A 68 -9.71 -9.36 1.95
N LYS A 69 -9.83 -8.04 1.84
CA LYS A 69 -8.72 -7.14 1.52
C LYS A 69 -7.53 -7.29 2.49
N PRO A 70 -7.67 -7.21 3.82
CA PRO A 70 -6.58 -7.46 4.76
C PRO A 70 -5.95 -8.84 4.62
N TYR A 71 -6.74 -9.87 4.30
CA TYR A 71 -6.23 -11.21 4.06
C TYR A 71 -5.32 -11.23 2.83
N LEU A 72 -5.77 -10.67 1.70
CA LEU A 72 -5.00 -10.58 0.45
C LEU A 72 -3.69 -9.82 0.65
N PHE A 73 -3.76 -8.64 1.29
CA PHE A 73 -2.59 -7.81 1.59
C PHE A 73 -1.61 -8.50 2.55
N SER A 74 -2.08 -9.33 3.48
CA SER A 74 -1.20 -10.12 4.35
C SER A 74 -0.40 -11.17 3.57
N ILE A 75 -0.98 -11.77 2.52
CA ILE A 75 -0.27 -12.70 1.62
C ILE A 75 0.79 -11.93 0.84
N GLY A 76 0.43 -10.80 0.22
CA GLY A 76 1.34 -9.93 -0.53
C GLY A 76 2.54 -9.49 0.31
N ARG A 77 2.28 -8.99 1.53
CA ARG A 77 3.30 -8.64 2.51
C ARG A 77 4.28 -9.79 2.79
N ASN A 78 3.74 -10.97 3.08
CA ASN A 78 4.58 -12.13 3.39
C ASN A 78 5.46 -12.54 2.20
N LYS A 79 4.93 -12.49 0.97
CA LYS A 79 5.70 -12.79 -0.24
C LYS A 79 6.78 -11.74 -0.50
N ALA A 80 6.46 -10.45 -0.38
CA ALA A 80 7.42 -9.37 -0.51
C ALA A 80 8.57 -9.49 0.50
N TYR A 81 8.27 -9.74 1.79
CA TYR A 81 9.29 -9.98 2.80
C TYR A 81 10.17 -11.20 2.48
N LYS A 82 9.57 -12.31 2.05
CA LYS A 82 10.33 -13.51 1.67
C LYS A 82 11.26 -13.22 0.49
N HIS A 83 10.78 -12.49 -0.51
CA HIS A 83 11.57 -12.10 -1.68
C HIS A 83 12.78 -11.24 -1.30
N MET A 84 12.57 -10.20 -0.46
CA MET A 84 13.64 -9.34 0.04
C MET A 84 14.72 -10.11 0.82
N HIS A 85 14.32 -11.02 1.70
CA HIS A 85 15.26 -11.82 2.50
C HIS A 85 16.02 -12.84 1.66
N GLY A 86 15.45 -13.32 0.56
CA GLY A 86 16.13 -14.21 -0.38
C GLY A 86 17.19 -13.51 -1.24
N LYS A 87 17.08 -12.21 -1.47
CA LYS A 87 17.99 -11.42 -2.32
C LYS A 87 19.04 -10.61 -1.58
N SER A 88 19.10 -10.65 -0.24
CA SER A 88 20.07 -9.87 0.58
C SER A 88 20.17 -8.39 0.19
N ARG A 89 19.03 -7.73 -0.02
CA ARG A 89 18.96 -6.34 -0.50
C ARG A 89 18.34 -5.41 0.54
N GLN A 90 19.12 -4.45 1.03
CA GLN A 90 18.57 -3.19 1.58
C GLN A 90 18.18 -2.31 0.39
N ILE A 91 16.89 -2.13 0.14
CA ILE A 91 16.41 -1.25 -0.92
C ILE A 91 15.71 -0.05 -0.28
N PHE A 92 16.22 1.14 -0.56
CA PHE A 92 15.53 2.39 -0.37
C PHE A 92 14.67 2.64 -1.62
N ILE A 93 13.34 2.74 -1.46
CA ILE A 93 12.41 2.81 -2.57
C ILE A 93 11.87 4.23 -2.71
N SER A 94 11.96 4.79 -3.91
CA SER A 94 11.18 5.95 -4.33
C SER A 94 9.76 5.53 -4.68
N ILE A 95 8.77 6.30 -4.22
CA ILE A 95 7.35 6.08 -4.52
C ILE A 95 6.96 6.99 -5.70
N ASP A 96 7.68 6.90 -6.82
CA ASP A 96 7.41 7.78 -7.96
C ASP A 96 6.12 7.43 -8.73
N GLU A 97 5.49 6.28 -8.46
CA GLU A 97 4.32 5.80 -9.21
C GLU A 97 2.99 5.79 -8.42
N VAL A 98 2.95 6.32 -7.18
CA VAL A 98 1.71 6.36 -6.40
C VAL A 98 0.86 7.62 -6.71
N ALA A 99 1.37 8.53 -7.53
CA ALA A 99 0.75 9.82 -7.83
C ALA A 99 -0.60 9.74 -8.60
N ASP A 100 -0.88 8.62 -9.27
CA ASP A 100 -2.07 8.49 -10.13
C ASP A 100 -3.37 8.09 -9.40
N PHE A 101 -3.33 7.93 -8.06
CA PHE A 101 -4.46 7.39 -7.30
C PHE A 101 -5.18 8.37 -6.37
N LEU A 102 -4.95 9.66 -6.48
CA LEU A 102 -5.84 10.63 -5.79
C LEU A 102 -7.02 10.97 -6.70
N PRO A 103 -8.27 10.82 -6.22
CA PRO A 103 -9.43 11.22 -7.01
C PRO A 103 -9.32 12.71 -7.37
N SER A 104 -9.28 12.99 -8.66
CA SER A 104 -9.32 14.34 -9.19
C SER A 104 -10.76 14.83 -9.16
N ASP A 105 -11.09 15.70 -8.23
CA ASP A 105 -12.21 16.61 -8.39
C ASP A 105 -11.66 17.92 -8.96
N ASP A 106 -11.87 18.09 -10.26
CA ASP A 106 -11.86 19.25 -11.15
C ASP A 106 -11.48 20.67 -10.59
N PRO A 107 -11.10 21.60 -11.37
CA PRO A 107 -10.02 21.87 -12.29
C PRO A 107 -9.46 23.31 -12.23
N SER A 108 -8.24 23.49 -12.51
CA SER A 108 -7.64 24.52 -13.38
C SER A 108 -6.16 24.18 -13.51
N LEU A 109 -5.59 24.33 -14.69
CA LEU A 109 -4.20 23.94 -15.01
C LEU A 109 -3.17 24.45 -13.99
N GLU A 110 -3.37 25.61 -13.38
CA GLU A 110 -2.50 26.14 -12.33
C GLU A 110 -2.62 25.35 -11.01
N ASN A 111 -3.85 24.94 -10.64
CA ASN A 111 -4.08 24.12 -9.45
C ASN A 111 -3.55 22.68 -9.63
N ASP A 112 -3.56 22.16 -10.84
CA ASP A 112 -3.04 20.83 -11.14
C ASP A 112 -1.51 20.79 -11.04
N ILE A 113 -0.81 21.83 -11.49
CA ILE A 113 0.65 21.95 -11.33
C ILE A 113 1.02 22.08 -9.85
N ILE A 114 0.31 22.89 -9.08
CA ILE A 114 0.55 23.05 -7.64
C ILE A 114 0.25 21.75 -6.89
N ARG A 115 -0.82 21.04 -7.26
CA ARG A 115 -1.16 19.72 -6.69
C ARG A 115 -0.11 18.66 -7.04
N GLN A 116 0.38 18.64 -8.28
CA GLN A 116 1.45 17.72 -8.69
C GLN A 116 2.74 17.95 -7.88
N ILE A 117 3.18 19.18 -7.73
CA ILE A 117 4.35 19.55 -6.91
C ILE A 117 4.13 19.14 -5.43
N GLN A 118 2.96 19.40 -4.88
CA GLN A 118 2.63 19.01 -3.52
C GLN A 118 2.56 17.49 -3.34
N ASN A 119 2.07 16.76 -4.34
CA ASN A 119 2.05 15.30 -4.35
C ASN A 119 3.46 14.70 -4.43
N GLU A 120 4.33 15.24 -5.27
CA GLU A 120 5.73 14.81 -5.37
C GLU A 120 6.48 14.99 -4.04
N GLU A 121 6.32 16.13 -3.39
CA GLU A 121 6.96 16.39 -2.09
C GLU A 121 6.39 15.50 -0.98
N LEU A 122 5.09 15.23 -0.99
CA LEU A 122 4.47 14.27 -0.09
C LEU A 122 5.01 12.86 -0.33
N ASN A 123 5.10 12.43 -1.59
CA ASN A 123 5.64 11.12 -1.95
C ASN A 123 7.10 10.97 -1.52
N LYS A 124 7.92 11.99 -1.74
CA LYS A 124 9.30 12.02 -1.25
C LYS A 124 9.37 11.96 0.29
N ALA A 125 8.49 12.71 0.98
CA ALA A 125 8.42 12.69 2.44
C ALA A 125 8.02 11.29 2.97
N ILE A 126 7.10 10.60 2.28
CA ILE A 126 6.71 9.23 2.61
C ILE A 126 7.88 8.26 2.32
N ALA A 127 8.59 8.44 1.21
CA ALA A 127 9.75 7.61 0.85
C ALA A 127 10.88 7.68 1.89
N ASP A 128 11.08 8.83 2.53
CA ASP A 128 12.08 9.03 3.58
C ASP A 128 11.70 8.40 4.93
N LEU A 129 10.49 7.90 5.08
CA LEU A 129 10.07 7.22 6.29
C LEU A 129 10.75 5.86 6.43
N LYS A 130 10.92 5.40 7.69
CA LYS A 130 11.28 4.00 7.96
C LYS A 130 10.23 3.06 7.36
N SER A 131 10.64 1.87 6.93
CA SER A 131 9.75 0.91 6.24
C SER A 131 8.43 0.64 6.98
N ASP A 132 8.47 0.38 8.29
CA ASP A 132 7.27 0.15 9.11
C ASP A 132 6.34 1.38 9.13
N TYR A 133 6.89 2.60 9.11
CA TYR A 133 6.10 3.84 9.10
C TYR A 133 5.45 4.07 7.74
N ARG A 134 6.17 3.80 6.67
CA ARG A 134 5.67 3.87 5.30
C ARG A 134 4.55 2.85 5.08
N GLU A 135 4.76 1.60 5.51
CA GLU A 135 3.78 0.54 5.44
C GLU A 135 2.46 0.92 6.12
N ILE A 136 2.52 1.40 7.37
CA ILE A 136 1.30 1.76 8.09
C ILE A 136 0.59 2.98 7.50
N ILE A 137 1.34 3.99 7.01
CA ILE A 137 0.78 5.14 6.30
C ILE A 137 0.05 4.68 5.04
N TYR A 138 0.67 3.79 4.24
CA TYR A 138 0.03 3.25 3.05
C TYR A 138 -1.28 2.52 3.38
N LEU A 139 -1.24 1.57 4.29
CA LEU A 139 -2.43 0.80 4.68
C LEU A 139 -3.57 1.65 5.26
N MET A 140 -3.23 2.73 5.97
CA MET A 140 -4.22 3.64 6.56
C MET A 140 -4.86 4.57 5.54
N TYR A 141 -4.06 5.24 4.73
CA TYR A 141 -4.52 6.37 3.91
C TYR A 141 -4.80 6.00 2.46
N PHE A 142 -4.09 5.04 1.89
CA PHE A 142 -4.33 4.57 0.51
C PHE A 142 -5.29 3.39 0.48
N GLU A 143 -5.17 2.47 1.44
CA GLU A 143 -6.00 1.29 1.47
C GLU A 143 -7.23 1.42 2.40
N ASN A 144 -7.30 2.51 3.18
CA ASN A 144 -8.39 2.81 4.10
C ASN A 144 -8.69 1.68 5.10
N LEU A 145 -7.64 0.95 5.55
CA LEU A 145 -7.80 -0.12 6.51
C LEU A 145 -7.91 0.42 7.93
N SER A 146 -8.79 -0.19 8.72
CA SER A 146 -8.90 0.05 10.16
C SER A 146 -7.66 -0.50 10.91
N TYR A 147 -7.43 -0.04 12.13
CA TYR A 147 -6.30 -0.52 12.95
C TYR A 147 -6.37 -2.03 13.22
N ASP A 148 -7.56 -2.61 13.35
CA ASP A 148 -7.73 -4.04 13.54
C ASP A 148 -7.38 -4.84 12.27
N GLU A 149 -7.68 -4.30 11.10
CA GLU A 149 -7.31 -4.89 9.82
C GLU A 149 -5.80 -4.78 9.56
N ILE A 150 -5.20 -3.61 9.82
CA ILE A 150 -3.75 -3.41 9.74
C ILE A 150 -3.02 -4.34 10.71
N ALA A 151 -3.57 -4.55 11.91
CA ALA A 151 -2.99 -5.49 12.87
C ALA A 151 -2.87 -6.90 12.29
N LYS A 152 -3.87 -7.35 11.52
CA LYS A 152 -3.84 -8.64 10.82
C LYS A 152 -2.79 -8.66 9.71
N VAL A 153 -2.71 -7.59 8.88
CA VAL A 153 -1.72 -7.47 7.80
C VAL A 153 -0.30 -7.48 8.35
N MET A 154 -0.02 -6.63 9.34
CA MET A 154 1.32 -6.44 9.90
C MET A 154 1.70 -7.47 10.97
N LYS A 155 0.78 -8.37 11.36
CA LYS A 155 0.96 -9.36 12.45
C LYS A 155 1.39 -8.72 13.77
N LYS A 156 0.73 -7.64 14.15
CA LYS A 156 0.93 -6.87 15.38
C LYS A 156 -0.39 -6.79 16.15
N SER A 157 -0.34 -6.43 17.44
CA SER A 157 -1.57 -6.10 18.18
C SER A 157 -2.12 -4.74 17.77
N THR A 158 -3.43 -4.51 17.90
CA THR A 158 -4.06 -3.21 17.63
C THR A 158 -3.42 -2.08 18.43
N LYS A 159 -2.99 -2.35 19.68
CA LYS A 159 -2.25 -1.37 20.49
C LYS A 159 -0.88 -1.02 19.89
N GLN A 160 -0.16 -2.01 19.36
CA GLN A 160 1.11 -1.75 18.65
C GLN A 160 0.88 -0.95 17.38
N ILE A 161 -0.19 -1.23 16.62
CA ILE A 161 -0.58 -0.47 15.43
C ILE A 161 -0.92 0.97 15.77
N SER A 162 -1.71 1.22 16.82
CA SER A 162 -2.04 2.59 17.27
C SER A 162 -0.78 3.38 17.60
N ASN A 163 0.15 2.80 18.36
CA ASN A 163 1.42 3.45 18.70
C ASN A 163 2.30 3.68 17.46
N LEU A 164 2.33 2.73 16.54
CA LEU A 164 3.09 2.84 15.29
C LEU A 164 2.50 3.94 14.40
N ALA A 165 1.19 4.00 14.26
CA ALA A 165 0.47 5.02 13.50
C ALA A 165 0.75 6.43 14.04
N TYR A 166 0.73 6.60 15.36
CA TYR A 166 1.09 7.87 15.98
C TYR A 166 2.51 8.31 15.62
N ARG A 167 3.49 7.40 15.78
CA ARG A 167 4.91 7.70 15.47
C ARG A 167 5.12 7.96 13.99
N ALA A 168 4.46 7.20 13.12
CA ALA A 168 4.54 7.37 11.67
C ALA A 168 4.03 8.75 11.24
N ARG A 169 2.87 9.20 11.77
CA ARG A 169 2.35 10.55 11.50
C ARG A 169 3.27 11.65 11.99
N GLN A 170 3.86 11.51 13.18
CA GLN A 170 4.82 12.50 13.70
C GLN A 170 6.07 12.56 12.82
N SER A 171 6.57 11.39 12.38
CA SER A 171 7.72 11.32 11.47
C SER A 171 7.41 11.96 10.12
N LEU A 172 6.24 11.66 9.54
CA LEU A 172 5.80 12.25 8.27
C LEU A 172 5.68 13.78 8.38
N LYS A 173 5.03 14.27 9.43
CA LYS A 173 4.95 15.72 9.70
C LYS A 173 6.34 16.36 9.76
N GLY A 174 7.30 15.71 10.43
CA GLY A 174 8.68 16.21 10.51
C GLY A 174 9.39 16.24 9.15
N GLN A 175 9.15 15.26 8.28
CA GLN A 175 9.72 15.24 6.92
C GLN A 175 9.12 16.36 6.04
N ILE A 176 7.82 16.57 6.11
CA ILE A 176 7.14 17.64 5.35
C ILE A 176 7.67 19.03 5.78
N LEU A 177 7.78 19.29 7.09
CA LEU A 177 8.28 20.58 7.58
C LEU A 177 9.72 20.85 7.15
N LYS A 178 10.60 19.86 7.24
CA LYS A 178 12.01 20.00 6.78
C LYS A 178 12.10 20.34 5.28
N ARG A 179 11.20 19.77 4.47
CA ARG A 179 11.17 20.02 3.03
C ARG A 179 10.66 21.42 2.71
N SER A 180 9.61 21.89 3.40
CA SER A 180 9.10 23.26 3.22
C SER A 180 10.14 24.33 3.61
N GLU A 181 10.87 24.14 4.69
CA GLU A 181 11.96 25.04 5.10
C GLU A 181 13.09 25.10 4.07
N ASN A 182 13.46 23.97 3.47
CA ASN A 182 14.47 23.93 2.41
C ASN A 182 14.02 24.64 1.13
N TYR A 183 12.73 24.57 0.77
CA TYR A 183 12.19 25.29 -0.37
C TYR A 183 12.24 26.80 -0.19
N GLU A 184 11.87 27.31 0.98
CA GLU A 184 11.93 28.75 1.29
C GLU A 184 13.36 29.30 1.24
N GLN A 185 14.35 28.52 1.67
CA GLN A 185 15.77 28.89 1.61
C GLN A 185 16.32 28.94 0.19
N GLN A 186 15.84 28.08 -0.71
CA GLN A 186 16.28 28.07 -2.13
C GLN A 186 15.67 29.21 -2.96
N GLN A 187 14.48 29.71 -2.61
CA GLN A 187 13.84 30.84 -3.29
C GLN A 187 14.40 32.19 -2.85
N ASN A 188 15.11 32.27 -1.74
CA ASN A 188 15.72 33.49 -1.20
C ASN A 188 17.19 33.66 -1.56
N GLN A 189 17.76 32.84 -2.45
CA GLN A 189 19.11 32.96 -3.01
C GLN A 189 19.04 33.34 -4.49
#